data_1f6fda7b21ac956503c51e2a5659f27e
#
_entry.id   1f6fda7b21ac956503c51e2a5659f27e
#
_cell.length_a   1.000
_cell.length_b   1.000
_cell.length_c   1.000
_cell.angle_alpha   90.00
_cell.angle_beta   90.00
_cell.angle_gamma   90.00
#
_symmetry.space_group_name_H-M   'P 1'
#
loop_
_entity.id
_entity.type
_entity.pdbx_description
1 polymer ?
#
loop_
_entity_poly.entity_id
_entity_poly.type
_entity_poly.pdbx_seq_one_letter_code
_entity_poly.pdbx_strand_id
1 'polypeptide(L)'
;MRNAEFGVQNIEICAADDHETIDRVQAVIGELGYVADDTWHDSPLGVGLTRFRRGAAELTVFRDAWLVDVAGPEPLVNELLEALQSR
;
A
#
# COMPACT_ATOMS: atom_id res chain seq x y z
N MET A 1 -16.53 19.08 8.27
CA MET A 1 -16.18 18.74 7.89
C MET A 1 -15.82 18.23 7.51
N ARG A 2 -15.67 17.92 7.61
CA ARG A 2 -15.19 17.39 7.23
C ARG A 2 -14.91 16.58 6.82
N ASN A 3 -14.66 16.28 6.64
CA ASN A 3 -14.29 15.49 6.15
C ASN A 3 -14.02 14.68 6.03
N ALA A 4 -14.24 14.60 6.22
CA ALA A 4 -14.02 13.82 6.10
C ALA A 4 -13.68 13.21 5.89
N GLU A 5 -13.61 13.31 6.29
CA GLU A 5 -13.17 12.79 5.88
C GLU A 5 -12.87 11.69 5.57
N PHE A 6 -12.94 11.70 5.33
CA PHE A 6 -12.69 10.59 4.71
C PHE A 6 -11.43 10.05 4.82
N GLY A 7 -10.76 10.34 5.59
CA GLY A 7 -9.59 9.85 5.93
C GLY A 7 -8.78 9.04 4.99
N VAL A 8 -8.28 9.62 3.98
CA VAL A 8 -7.21 8.98 3.22
C VAL A 8 -5.95 9.10 4.07
N GLN A 9 -5.39 7.94 4.45
CA GLN A 9 -4.12 7.90 5.17
C GLN A 9 -3.00 7.55 4.22
N ASN A 10 -1.83 8.09 4.51
CA ASN A 10 -0.61 7.74 3.80
C ASN A 10 0.39 7.35 4.87
N ILE A 11 0.75 6.08 4.92
CA ILE A 11 1.58 5.54 5.99
C ILE A 11 2.86 4.97 5.41
N GLU A 12 3.98 5.37 5.98
CA GLU A 12 5.29 4.85 5.63
C GLU A 12 5.42 3.44 6.20
N ILE A 13 5.77 2.48 5.36
CA ILE A 13 5.87 1.08 5.76
C ILE A 13 7.31 0.67 6.02
N CYS A 14 8.20 0.93 5.05
CA CYS A 14 9.59 0.47 5.15
C CYS A 14 10.48 1.24 4.20
N ALA A 15 11.77 0.98 4.26
CA ALA A 15 12.73 1.54 3.33
C ALA A 15 12.54 0.92 1.94
N ALA A 16 12.90 1.68 0.92
CA ALA A 16 12.71 1.25 -0.46
C ALA A 16 13.58 0.04 -0.82
N ASP A 17 14.64 -0.22 -0.07
CA ASP A 17 15.52 -1.37 -0.32
C ASP A 17 15.19 -2.56 0.60
N ASP A 18 14.16 -2.48 1.40
CA ASP A 18 13.75 -3.57 2.27
C ASP A 18 12.84 -4.52 1.49
N HIS A 19 13.45 -5.32 0.65
CA HIS A 19 12.70 -6.20 -0.25
C HIS A 19 11.89 -7.25 0.49
N GLU A 20 12.37 -7.70 1.63
CA GLU A 20 11.67 -8.70 2.42
C GLU A 20 10.33 -8.15 2.92
N THR A 21 10.32 -6.93 3.45
CA THR A 21 9.08 -6.31 3.90
C THR A 21 8.16 -5.98 2.74
N ILE A 22 8.73 -5.51 1.62
CA ILE A 22 7.93 -5.22 0.42
C ILE A 22 7.21 -6.47 -0.05
N ASP A 23 7.91 -7.61 -0.12
CA ASP A 23 7.29 -8.87 -0.53
C ASP A 23 6.19 -9.28 0.44
N ARG A 24 6.41 -9.08 1.74
CA ARG A 24 5.41 -9.40 2.75
C ARG A 24 4.16 -8.53 2.58
N VAL A 25 4.35 -7.24 2.35
CA VAL A 25 3.22 -6.33 2.14
C VAL A 25 2.39 -6.79 0.95
N GLN A 26 3.03 -7.11 -0.16
CA GLN A 26 2.32 -7.56 -1.35
C GLN A 26 1.59 -8.87 -1.09
N ALA A 27 2.21 -9.79 -0.37
CA ALA A 27 1.58 -11.07 -0.06
C ALA A 27 0.36 -10.88 0.83
N VAL A 28 0.45 -10.02 1.84
CA VAL A 28 -0.66 -9.76 2.75
C VAL A 28 -1.81 -9.08 2.01
N ILE A 29 -1.51 -8.12 1.15
CA ILE A 29 -2.52 -7.44 0.35
C ILE A 29 -3.28 -8.48 -0.50
N GLY A 30 -2.56 -9.41 -1.11
CA GLY A 30 -3.19 -10.49 -1.88
C GLY A 30 -4.06 -11.38 -1.02
N GLU A 31 -3.60 -11.72 0.19
CA GLU A 31 -4.36 -12.57 1.10
C GLU A 31 -5.63 -11.88 1.60
N LEU A 32 -5.64 -10.57 1.68
CA LEU A 32 -6.83 -9.82 2.05
C LEU A 32 -7.83 -9.72 0.91
N GLY A 33 -7.52 -10.29 -0.24
CA GLY A 33 -8.44 -10.36 -1.37
C GLY A 33 -8.25 -9.27 -2.41
N TYR A 34 -7.23 -8.47 -2.29
CA TYR A 34 -6.96 -7.42 -3.27
C TYR A 34 -6.25 -8.00 -4.49
N VAL A 35 -6.51 -7.40 -5.64
CA VAL A 35 -5.87 -7.75 -6.90
C VAL A 35 -5.18 -6.50 -7.44
N ALA A 36 -4.00 -6.68 -7.99
CA ALA A 36 -3.27 -5.56 -8.59
C ALA A 36 -4.03 -5.07 -9.81
N ASP A 37 -4.36 -3.78 -9.83
CA ASP A 37 -5.09 -3.15 -10.92
C ASP A 37 -4.12 -2.53 -11.92
N ASP A 38 -2.95 -2.17 -11.44
CA ASP A 38 -1.89 -1.61 -12.27
C ASP A 38 -0.60 -2.32 -11.97
N THR A 39 0.31 -2.32 -12.94
CA THR A 39 1.65 -2.80 -12.70
C THR A 39 2.51 -1.65 -12.22
N TRP A 40 3.66 -1.99 -11.63
CA TRP A 40 4.63 -0.98 -11.25
C TRP A 40 5.08 -0.23 -12.49
N HIS A 41 5.09 1.08 -12.36
CA HIS A 41 5.67 1.93 -13.38
C HIS A 41 6.97 2.47 -12.81
N ASP A 42 8.07 1.84 -13.16
CA ASP A 42 9.37 2.28 -12.68
C ASP A 42 9.84 3.48 -13.50
N SER A 43 10.29 4.49 -12.80
CA SER A 43 10.95 5.60 -13.45
C SER A 43 12.46 5.47 -13.25
N PRO A 44 13.27 6.20 -14.01
CA PRO A 44 14.71 6.22 -13.76
C PRO A 44 15.08 6.69 -12.37
N LEU A 45 14.14 7.33 -11.67
CA LEU A 45 14.38 7.79 -10.31
C LEU A 45 14.00 6.76 -9.26
N GLY A 46 13.58 5.57 -9.67
CA GLY A 46 13.22 4.52 -8.73
C GLY A 46 11.84 4.66 -8.13
N VAL A 47 11.00 5.49 -8.72
CA VAL A 47 9.63 5.68 -8.25
C VAL A 47 8.72 4.66 -8.91
N GLY A 48 7.86 4.04 -8.13
CA GLY A 48 6.88 3.09 -8.64
C GLY A 48 5.57 3.24 -7.90
N LEU A 49 4.49 2.82 -8.55
CA LEU A 49 3.16 2.89 -7.99
C LEU A 49 2.36 1.68 -8.42
N THR A 50 1.69 1.02 -7.48
CA THR A 50 0.79 -0.08 -7.78
C THR A 50 -0.51 0.15 -7.05
N ARG A 51 -1.62 0.03 -7.76
CA ARG A 51 -2.94 0.09 -7.17
C ARG A 51 -3.47 -1.31 -6.99
N PHE A 52 -4.08 -1.53 -5.83
CA PHE A 52 -4.70 -2.82 -5.51
C PHE A 52 -6.17 -2.59 -5.24
N ARG A 53 -7.02 -3.45 -5.77
CA ARG A 53 -8.47 -3.31 -5.63
C ARG A 53 -9.10 -4.57 -5.06
N ARG A 54 -10.13 -4.33 -4.25
CA ARG A 54 -11.00 -5.38 -3.74
C ARG A 54 -12.43 -4.83 -3.81
N GLY A 55 -13.16 -5.14 -4.91
CA GLY A 55 -14.45 -4.53 -5.14
C GLY A 55 -14.33 -3.02 -5.27
N ALA A 56 -15.00 -2.27 -4.41
CA ALA A 56 -14.92 -0.82 -4.39
C ALA A 56 -13.76 -0.31 -3.54
N ALA A 57 -13.08 -1.20 -2.81
CA ALA A 57 -11.97 -0.81 -1.95
C ALA A 57 -10.69 -0.69 -2.77
N GLU A 58 -9.87 0.30 -2.46
CA GLU A 58 -8.63 0.52 -3.19
C GLU A 58 -7.52 0.93 -2.24
N LEU A 59 -6.36 0.30 -2.39
CA LEU A 59 -5.14 0.70 -1.71
C LEU A 59 -4.07 0.99 -2.75
N THR A 60 -3.23 1.97 -2.49
CA THR A 60 -2.12 2.30 -3.38
C THR A 60 -0.81 2.10 -2.63
N VAL A 61 0.10 1.34 -3.22
CA VAL A 61 1.45 1.18 -2.69
C VAL A 61 2.37 2.05 -3.53
N PHE A 62 3.09 2.92 -2.88
CA PHE A 62 3.92 3.93 -3.50
C PHE A 62 5.36 3.71 -3.05
N ARG A 63 6.26 3.59 -4.00
CA ARG A 63 7.68 3.42 -3.70
C ARG A 63 8.46 4.55 -4.36
N ASP A 64 9.18 5.32 -3.56
CA ASP A 64 10.11 6.31 -4.09
C ASP A 64 11.55 5.81 -3.89
N ALA A 65 12.53 6.69 -4.03
CA ALA A 65 13.94 6.30 -3.91
C ALA A 65 14.33 5.90 -2.49
N TRP A 66 13.52 6.26 -1.49
CA TRP A 66 13.88 6.10 -0.08
C TRP A 66 12.92 5.21 0.69
N LEU A 67 11.61 5.31 0.41
CA LEU A 67 10.59 4.73 1.27
C LEU A 67 9.49 4.06 0.45
N VAL A 68 8.77 3.15 1.12
CA VAL A 68 7.56 2.55 0.59
C VAL A 68 6.40 2.99 1.47
N ASP A 69 5.39 3.60 0.86
CA ASP A 69 4.19 4.07 1.55
C ASP A 69 2.97 3.33 1.06
N VAL A 70 1.97 3.23 1.93
CA VAL A 70 0.65 2.73 1.53
C VAL A 70 -0.36 3.84 1.79
N ALA A 71 -1.22 4.09 0.82
CA ALA A 71 -2.25 5.12 0.91
C ALA A 71 -3.61 4.53 0.62
N GLY A 72 -4.63 5.02 1.32
CA GLY A 72 -6.00 4.59 1.12
C GLY A 72 -6.88 5.03 2.26
N PRO A 73 -8.18 4.63 2.23
CA PRO A 73 -9.07 4.93 3.33
C PRO A 73 -8.57 4.35 4.64
N GLU A 74 -8.75 5.09 5.70
CA GLU A 74 -8.21 4.73 7.01
C GLU A 74 -8.55 3.30 7.45
N PRO A 75 -9.80 2.84 7.33
CA PRO A 75 -10.11 1.47 7.76
C PRO A 75 -9.34 0.41 6.99
N LEU A 76 -9.09 0.64 5.70
CA LEU A 76 -8.38 -0.33 4.88
C LEU A 76 -6.89 -0.36 5.22
N VAL A 77 -6.31 0.81 5.46
CA VAL A 77 -4.91 0.89 5.86
C VAL A 77 -4.72 0.22 7.21
N ASN A 78 -5.65 0.44 8.14
CA ASN A 78 -5.58 -0.20 9.46
C ASN A 78 -5.70 -1.72 9.34
N GLU A 79 -6.58 -2.20 8.47
CA GLU A 79 -6.71 -3.64 8.23
C GLU A 79 -5.39 -4.23 7.76
N LEU A 80 -4.74 -3.56 6.83
CA LEU A 80 -3.45 -4.01 6.32
C LEU A 80 -2.39 -4.03 7.42
N LEU A 81 -2.32 -2.97 8.22
CA LEU A 81 -1.31 -2.90 9.28
C LEU A 81 -1.52 -3.99 10.32
N GLU A 82 -2.78 -4.27 10.68
CA GLU A 82 -3.07 -5.35 11.62
C GLU A 82 -2.68 -6.71 11.04
N ALA A 83 -2.95 -6.92 9.77
CA ALA A 83 -2.59 -8.17 9.11
C ALA A 83 -1.07 -8.36 9.06
N LEU A 84 -0.33 -7.28 8.84
CA LEU A 84 1.12 -7.33 8.83
C LEU A 84 1.67 -7.67 10.21
N GLN A 85 1.05 -7.14 11.27
CA GLN A 85 1.51 -7.41 12.63
C GLN A 85 1.18 -8.84 13.08
N SER A 86 0.19 -9.46 12.47
CA SER A 86 -0.22 -10.82 12.82
C SER A 86 0.68 -11.89 12.22
N ARG A 87 1.64 -11.51 11.42
CA ARG A 87 2.47 -12.47 10.68
C ARG A 87 3.80 -12.75 11.31
#